data_e7cd991bb972535b1030e1fa363ffe80
#
_entry.id   e7cd991bb972535b1030e1fa363ffe80
#
_cell.length_a   1.000
_cell.length_b   1.000
_cell.length_c   1.000
_cell.angle_alpha   90.00
_cell.angle_beta   90.00
_cell.angle_gamma   90.00
#
_symmetry.space_group_name_H-M   'P 1'
#
loop_
_entity.id
_entity.type
_entity.pdbx_description
1 polymer ?
#
loop_
_entity_poly.entity_id
_entity_poly.type
_entity_poly.pdbx_seq_one_letter_code
_entity_poly.pdbx_strand_id
1 'polypeptide(L)'
;MPATRRPSFALPAAALALGALVTQAAGCVRNSRPADEHAEHAAETRTTTSTTTTRTVTTTASLPAGAADARARLDRSPRHGEWAMVRTSTGDSVRAWVVFPERATKAPVVLVVHEIFGLSTWIRAVADQLAADGFLAIAPDLLTGKPVGGTADSVDAQAAVAQVRQLQPAEVQARLMAVAEYGMNLPAAEKRYGIVGFCWGGSTVYQHVAVSPTLGAGVAYYGGVNVQQVDLTKAKAAVLGLYGENDARVNATIPAADSALKQAGVPWQYAVYQGAGHGFLRQQDGQSGANLQATQQAWPRTVAWFRQHLDAR
;
A
#
# COMPACT_ATOMS: atom_id res chain seq x y z
N MET A 1 -59.67 -10.02 -2.17
CA MET A 1 -59.56 -11.27 -2.92
C MET A 1 -59.25 -10.93 -4.37
N PRO A 2 -58.29 -11.59 -5.08
CA PRO A 2 -57.81 -12.95 -4.90
C PRO A 2 -56.31 -13.10 -4.67
N ALA A 3 -55.93 -14.30 -4.21
CA ALA A 3 -54.61 -14.78 -3.96
C ALA A 3 -53.83 -15.11 -5.24
N THR A 4 -52.53 -14.84 -5.28
CA THR A 4 -51.65 -15.39 -6.32
C THR A 4 -50.45 -16.10 -5.69
N ARG A 5 -50.29 -17.31 -6.15
CA ARG A 5 -49.41 -18.42 -5.81
C ARG A 5 -47.94 -18.11 -5.89
N ARG A 6 -47.18 -18.71 -4.97
CA ARG A 6 -45.71 -18.88 -5.04
C ARG A 6 -45.38 -20.06 -5.99
N PRO A 7 -44.29 -19.98 -6.78
CA PRO A 7 -43.69 -21.19 -7.34
C PRO A 7 -42.52 -21.66 -6.48
N SER A 8 -42.58 -22.94 -6.10
CA SER A 8 -41.47 -23.74 -5.59
C SER A 8 -40.53 -24.08 -6.74
N PHE A 9 -39.23 -23.95 -6.55
CA PHE A 9 -38.20 -24.57 -7.39
C PHE A 9 -37.42 -25.58 -6.58
N ALA A 10 -37.43 -26.81 -7.07
CA ALA A 10 -36.73 -27.96 -6.56
C ALA A 10 -35.27 -27.97 -7.01
N LEU A 11 -34.42 -28.45 -6.13
CA LEU A 11 -33.00 -28.81 -6.39
C LEU A 11 -32.96 -30.19 -7.10
N PRO A 12 -31.98 -30.43 -7.98
CA PRO A 12 -31.56 -31.79 -8.28
C PRO A 12 -30.20 -32.08 -7.56
N ALA A 13 -30.21 -33.25 -6.91
CA ALA A 13 -29.04 -33.97 -6.45
C ALA A 13 -28.50 -34.85 -7.59
N ALA A 14 -27.20 -35.05 -7.64
CA ALA A 14 -26.45 -36.20 -8.16
C ALA A 14 -24.99 -35.74 -8.43
N ALA A 15 -23.94 -36.54 -8.32
CA ALA A 15 -23.74 -37.92 -7.96
C ALA A 15 -22.23 -38.04 -7.67
N LEU A 16 -21.88 -38.92 -6.75
CA LEU A 16 -20.51 -39.37 -6.49
C LEU A 16 -19.97 -40.17 -7.68
N ALA A 17 -18.67 -40.02 -7.96
CA ALA A 17 -17.89 -41.02 -8.68
C ALA A 17 -16.54 -41.25 -7.95
N LEU A 18 -16.38 -42.50 -7.48
CA LEU A 18 -15.18 -43.12 -6.96
C LEU A 18 -14.26 -43.58 -8.10
N GLY A 19 -12.97 -43.58 -7.91
CA GLY A 19 -12.00 -44.26 -8.80
C GLY A 19 -10.60 -43.87 -8.40
N ALA A 20 -9.97 -44.65 -7.72
CA ALA A 20 -9.12 -45.82 -7.73
C ALA A 20 -7.61 -45.46 -7.59
N LEU A 21 -7.04 -46.03 -6.51
CA LEU A 21 -5.62 -46.13 -6.18
C LEU A 21 -4.82 -46.85 -7.29
N VAL A 22 -3.59 -46.37 -7.53
CA VAL A 22 -2.48 -47.22 -8.02
C VAL A 22 -1.21 -46.89 -7.24
N THR A 23 -0.74 -47.85 -6.50
CA THR A 23 0.54 -47.97 -5.82
C THR A 23 1.55 -48.64 -6.74
N GLN A 24 2.80 -48.18 -6.77
CA GLN A 24 4.03 -48.98 -7.04
C GLN A 24 5.22 -48.14 -6.54
N ALA A 25 5.92 -48.56 -5.56
CA ALA A 25 6.97 -49.53 -5.22
C ALA A 25 8.37 -49.18 -5.81
N ALA A 26 9.21 -48.79 -4.93
CA ALA A 26 10.58 -49.11 -4.60
C ALA A 26 11.64 -49.35 -5.72
N GLY A 27 12.81 -48.73 -5.52
CA GLY A 27 14.09 -49.08 -6.14
C GLY A 27 15.24 -48.38 -5.43
N CYS A 28 15.80 -49.06 -4.41
CA CYS A 28 17.11 -48.77 -3.83
C CYS A 28 18.22 -49.26 -4.76
N VAL A 29 19.24 -48.44 -5.02
CA VAL A 29 20.57 -48.92 -5.42
C VAL A 29 21.62 -48.15 -4.63
N ARG A 30 22.35 -48.92 -3.78
CA ARG A 30 23.63 -48.55 -3.17
C ARG A 30 24.75 -48.88 -4.17
N ASN A 31 25.79 -48.03 -4.22
CA ASN A 31 27.18 -48.50 -4.42
C ASN A 31 28.16 -47.41 -3.95
N SER A 32 28.82 -47.65 -2.88
CA SER A 32 30.21 -48.06 -2.54
C SER A 32 31.34 -47.18 -3.09
N ARG A 33 32.09 -46.60 -2.08
CA ARG A 33 33.43 -46.02 -2.20
C ARG A 33 34.48 -47.05 -2.64
N PRO A 34 35.66 -46.59 -3.10
CA PRO A 34 36.83 -46.76 -2.28
C PRO A 34 37.72 -45.52 -2.07
N ALA A 35 38.59 -45.68 -1.10
CA ALA A 35 39.50 -44.71 -0.51
C ALA A 35 40.93 -44.77 -1.13
N ASP A 36 41.71 -43.76 -0.68
CA ASP A 36 43.19 -43.69 -0.61
C ASP A 36 43.94 -43.29 -1.90
N GLU A 37 44.76 -42.26 -1.83
CA GLU A 37 46.15 -42.25 -1.42
C GLU A 37 46.84 -40.89 -1.44
N HIS A 38 47.87 -40.80 -0.65
CA HIS A 38 48.79 -39.74 -0.22
C HIS A 38 49.57 -38.91 -1.24
N ALA A 39 50.02 -37.76 -0.68
CA ALA A 39 51.35 -37.09 -0.82
C ALA A 39 51.32 -35.82 -1.68
N GLU A 40 51.89 -34.75 -1.34
CA GLU A 40 53.12 -34.25 -0.81
C GLU A 40 53.16 -32.69 -0.85
N HIS A 41 53.97 -32.12 -0.01
CA HIS A 41 54.19 -30.69 0.22
C HIS A 41 54.74 -29.94 -1.01
N ALA A 42 54.18 -28.74 -1.28
CA ALA A 42 54.94 -27.62 -1.84
C ALA A 42 54.41 -26.30 -1.26
N ALA A 43 55.27 -25.62 -0.47
CA ALA A 43 54.98 -24.32 0.06
C ALA A 43 55.11 -23.25 -1.05
N GLU A 44 53.98 -22.65 -1.49
CA GLU A 44 53.98 -21.43 -2.29
C GLU A 44 53.43 -20.26 -1.50
N THR A 45 54.27 -19.28 -1.30
CA THR A 45 53.92 -17.97 -0.71
C THR A 45 52.93 -17.26 -1.61
N ARG A 46 51.62 -17.31 -1.25
CA ARG A 46 50.61 -16.52 -1.91
C ARG A 46 50.44 -15.18 -1.22
N THR A 47 50.85 -14.16 -1.91
CA THR A 47 50.48 -12.77 -1.63
C THR A 47 48.98 -12.60 -1.78
N THR A 48 48.23 -12.52 -0.66
CA THR A 48 46.80 -12.26 -0.66
C THR A 48 46.53 -10.79 -0.94
N THR A 49 46.23 -10.48 -2.19
CA THR A 49 45.61 -9.19 -2.54
C THR A 49 44.15 -9.27 -2.13
N SER A 50 43.81 -8.65 -0.98
CA SER A 50 42.42 -8.48 -0.54
C SER A 50 41.72 -7.51 -1.48
N THR A 51 41.01 -8.06 -2.47
CA THR A 51 40.03 -7.30 -3.26
C THR A 51 38.77 -7.15 -2.40
N THR A 52 38.60 -6.02 -1.75
CA THR A 52 37.34 -5.65 -1.08
C THR A 52 36.27 -5.45 -2.12
N THR A 53 35.53 -6.51 -2.45
CA THR A 53 34.32 -6.40 -3.25
C THR A 53 33.26 -5.74 -2.40
N THR A 54 33.06 -4.44 -2.56
CA THR A 54 31.90 -3.74 -2.01
C THR A 54 30.65 -4.29 -2.67
N ARG A 55 30.03 -5.28 -2.03
CA ARG A 55 28.74 -5.82 -2.44
C ARG A 55 27.68 -4.77 -2.17
N THR A 56 27.32 -3.99 -3.18
CA THR A 56 26.15 -3.13 -3.14
C THR A 56 24.93 -4.05 -2.95
N VAL A 57 24.47 -4.19 -1.72
CA VAL A 57 23.20 -4.88 -1.43
C VAL A 57 22.10 -3.97 -1.94
N THR A 58 21.68 -4.18 -3.17
CA THR A 58 20.42 -3.63 -3.66
C THR A 58 19.32 -4.37 -2.91
N THR A 59 18.88 -3.83 -1.78
CA THR A 59 17.71 -4.34 -1.08
C THR A 59 16.52 -4.10 -2.00
N THR A 60 16.07 -5.11 -2.70
CA THR A 60 14.78 -5.07 -3.40
C THR A 60 13.72 -4.81 -2.34
N ALA A 61 13.04 -3.67 -2.42
CA ALA A 61 11.96 -3.33 -1.50
C ALA A 61 10.98 -4.51 -1.44
N SER A 62 10.71 -5.02 -0.24
CA SER A 62 9.71 -6.07 -0.09
C SER A 62 8.35 -5.50 -0.45
N LEU A 63 7.46 -6.30 -1.05
CA LEU A 63 6.13 -5.84 -1.44
C LEU A 63 5.22 -5.73 -0.20
N PRO A 64 4.26 -4.81 -0.20
CA PRO A 64 3.18 -4.83 0.77
C PRO A 64 2.36 -6.12 0.64
N ALA A 65 1.83 -6.60 1.74
CA ALA A 65 0.92 -7.74 1.71
C ALA A 65 -0.39 -7.37 1.01
N GLY A 66 -1.00 -8.30 0.29
CA GLY A 66 -2.40 -8.22 -0.11
C GLY A 66 -3.34 -8.30 1.08
N ALA A 67 -4.64 -8.06 0.87
CA ALA A 67 -5.62 -8.08 1.97
C ALA A 67 -5.70 -9.43 2.69
N ALA A 68 -5.54 -10.53 1.96
CA ALA A 68 -5.57 -11.89 2.52
C ALA A 68 -4.44 -12.14 3.53
N ASP A 69 -3.26 -11.57 3.29
CA ASP A 69 -2.06 -11.80 4.09
C ASP A 69 -1.77 -10.67 5.09
N ALA A 70 -2.55 -9.60 5.06
CA ALA A 70 -2.28 -8.39 5.82
C ALA A 70 -2.19 -8.63 7.33
N ARG A 71 -3.10 -9.45 7.91
CA ARG A 71 -3.09 -9.80 9.33
C ARG A 71 -1.82 -10.56 9.71
N ALA A 72 -1.50 -11.61 8.96
CA ALA A 72 -0.30 -12.41 9.20
C ALA A 72 0.99 -11.60 9.05
N ARG A 73 1.00 -10.59 8.18
CA ARG A 73 2.11 -9.66 8.03
C ARG A 73 2.29 -8.78 9.26
N LEU A 74 1.21 -8.19 9.77
CA LEU A 74 1.25 -7.36 10.97
C LEU A 74 1.66 -8.15 12.22
N ASP A 75 1.14 -9.36 12.38
CA ASP A 75 1.44 -10.21 13.55
C ASP A 75 2.93 -10.62 13.61
N ARG A 76 3.63 -10.59 12.47
CA ARG A 76 5.08 -10.90 12.37
C ARG A 76 5.96 -9.65 12.23
N SER A 77 5.37 -8.46 12.24
CA SER A 77 6.15 -7.24 12.08
C SER A 77 7.03 -6.99 13.31
N PRO A 78 8.34 -6.73 13.15
CA PRO A 78 9.21 -6.35 14.24
C PRO A 78 9.10 -4.86 14.61
N ARG A 79 8.40 -4.07 13.81
CA ARG A 79 8.34 -2.61 13.93
C ARG A 79 7.40 -2.16 15.04
N HIS A 80 7.79 -1.08 15.71
CA HIS A 80 6.92 -0.45 16.68
C HIS A 80 5.78 0.27 15.97
N GLY A 81 4.56 -0.07 16.34
CA GLY A 81 3.34 0.59 15.91
C GLY A 81 2.48 0.98 17.10
N GLU A 82 1.92 2.17 17.09
CA GLU A 82 1.08 2.69 18.19
C GLU A 82 -0.10 3.51 17.68
N TRP A 83 -1.12 3.62 18.52
CA TRP A 83 -2.26 4.50 18.27
C TRP A 83 -2.00 5.89 18.85
N ALA A 84 -2.23 6.91 18.06
CA ALA A 84 -2.24 8.30 18.49
C ALA A 84 -3.63 8.91 18.34
N MET A 85 -3.97 9.87 19.19
CA MET A 85 -5.15 10.71 19.04
C MET A 85 -4.69 12.13 18.73
N VAL A 86 -4.96 12.59 17.52
CA VAL A 86 -4.52 13.89 17.02
C VAL A 86 -5.67 14.87 17.02
N ARG A 87 -5.48 16.04 17.63
CA ARG A 87 -6.46 17.13 17.62
C ARG A 87 -6.30 17.97 16.36
N THR A 88 -7.42 18.32 15.73
CA THR A 88 -7.46 19.27 14.63
C THR A 88 -7.58 20.71 15.16
N SER A 89 -7.25 21.68 14.31
CA SER A 89 -7.45 23.11 14.62
C SER A 89 -8.91 23.49 14.81
N THR A 90 -9.84 22.68 14.34
CA THR A 90 -11.30 22.89 14.50
C THR A 90 -11.85 22.29 15.80
N GLY A 91 -10.98 21.68 16.64
CA GLY A 91 -11.37 21.05 17.92
C GLY A 91 -11.83 19.59 17.78
N ASP A 92 -11.92 19.06 16.58
CA ASP A 92 -12.17 17.64 16.30
C ASP A 92 -10.92 16.80 16.65
N SER A 93 -11.06 15.48 16.68
CA SER A 93 -9.96 14.54 16.92
C SER A 93 -9.99 13.43 15.89
N VAL A 94 -8.80 12.99 15.47
CA VAL A 94 -8.63 11.86 14.58
C VAL A 94 -7.68 10.85 15.20
N ARG A 95 -8.10 9.59 15.28
CA ARG A 95 -7.25 8.48 15.68
C ARG A 95 -6.35 8.10 14.49
N ALA A 96 -5.09 7.85 14.75
CA ALA A 96 -4.13 7.47 13.71
C ALA A 96 -3.26 6.29 14.17
N TRP A 97 -2.98 5.39 13.26
CA TRP A 97 -2.00 4.32 13.44
C TRP A 97 -0.63 4.82 12.97
N VAL A 98 0.33 4.88 13.88
CA VAL A 98 1.70 5.36 13.64
C VAL A 98 2.63 4.18 13.63
N VAL A 99 3.48 4.04 12.62
CA VAL A 99 4.50 2.98 12.53
C VAL A 99 5.86 3.61 12.30
N PHE A 100 6.80 3.25 13.17
CA PHE A 100 8.15 3.78 13.16
C PHE A 100 9.08 2.89 12.34
N PRO A 101 9.94 3.45 11.47
CA PRO A 101 10.95 2.69 10.76
C PRO A 101 12.09 2.25 11.68
N GLU A 102 12.69 1.10 11.36
CA GLU A 102 13.86 0.57 12.08
C GLU A 102 15.15 1.30 11.61
N ARG A 103 15.30 2.56 12.02
CA ARG A 103 16.48 3.39 11.68
C ARG A 103 16.84 4.35 12.80
N ALA A 104 18.14 4.68 12.92
CA ALA A 104 18.64 5.60 13.94
C ALA A 104 18.49 7.09 13.55
N THR A 105 18.30 7.39 12.27
CA THR A 105 18.15 8.76 11.76
C THR A 105 16.68 9.11 11.60
N LYS A 106 16.37 10.40 11.58
CA LYS A 106 15.01 10.89 11.29
C LYS A 106 14.53 10.40 9.93
N ALA A 107 13.22 10.22 9.81
CA ALA A 107 12.56 9.72 8.61
C ALA A 107 11.55 10.73 8.08
N PRO A 108 11.37 10.83 6.75
CA PRO A 108 10.25 11.55 6.17
C PRO A 108 8.93 10.91 6.60
N VAL A 109 7.91 11.74 6.81
CA VAL A 109 6.55 11.28 7.16
C VAL A 109 5.79 10.90 5.91
N VAL A 110 5.06 9.77 5.93
CA VAL A 110 4.12 9.42 4.86
C VAL A 110 2.75 9.12 5.47
N LEU A 111 1.75 9.92 5.08
CA LEU A 111 0.34 9.66 5.42
C LEU A 111 -0.22 8.57 4.50
N VAL A 112 -0.98 7.63 5.08
CA VAL A 112 -1.59 6.50 4.37
C VAL A 112 -3.10 6.62 4.43
N VAL A 113 -3.73 7.02 3.34
CA VAL A 113 -5.18 7.28 3.28
C VAL A 113 -5.92 6.02 2.83
N HIS A 114 -6.84 5.57 3.67
CA HIS A 114 -7.61 4.34 3.49
C HIS A 114 -8.59 4.41 2.30
N GLU A 115 -9.07 3.23 1.90
CA GLU A 115 -10.14 3.05 0.92
C GLU A 115 -11.52 3.37 1.54
N ILE A 116 -12.58 3.07 0.79
CA ILE A 116 -13.97 3.21 1.28
C ILE A 116 -14.29 2.32 2.50
N PHE A 117 -13.42 1.39 2.85
CA PHE A 117 -13.60 0.45 3.97
C PHE A 117 -13.06 0.97 5.31
N GLY A 118 -12.64 2.24 5.40
CA GLY A 118 -12.02 2.81 6.60
C GLY A 118 -10.61 2.30 6.87
N LEU A 119 -10.10 2.56 8.07
CA LEU A 119 -8.76 2.12 8.50
C LEU A 119 -8.77 0.61 8.78
N SER A 120 -8.68 -0.18 7.73
CA SER A 120 -8.65 -1.65 7.79
C SER A 120 -7.28 -2.19 8.21
N THR A 121 -7.25 -3.49 8.56
CA THR A 121 -6.00 -4.23 8.81
C THR A 121 -5.03 -4.13 7.62
N TRP A 122 -5.55 -4.16 6.38
CA TRP A 122 -4.74 -4.02 5.18
C TRP A 122 -4.04 -2.64 5.10
N ILE A 123 -4.72 -1.55 5.38
CA ILE A 123 -4.12 -0.20 5.40
C ILE A 123 -3.02 -0.10 6.47
N ARG A 124 -3.23 -0.72 7.66
CA ARG A 124 -2.18 -0.78 8.69
C ARG A 124 -0.97 -1.60 8.22
N ALA A 125 -1.18 -2.68 7.48
CA ALA A 125 -0.09 -3.46 6.89
C ALA A 125 0.66 -2.70 5.79
N VAL A 126 -0.01 -1.84 5.03
CA VAL A 126 0.64 -0.92 4.08
C VAL A 126 1.48 0.13 4.82
N ALA A 127 0.99 0.68 5.93
CA ALA A 127 1.77 1.59 6.77
C ALA A 127 3.00 0.89 7.36
N ASP A 128 2.86 -0.36 7.81
CA ASP A 128 3.98 -1.19 8.26
C ASP A 128 5.02 -1.43 7.15
N GLN A 129 4.57 -1.67 5.91
CA GLN A 129 5.48 -1.81 4.77
C GLN A 129 6.24 -0.52 4.45
N LEU A 130 5.57 0.64 4.49
CA LEU A 130 6.24 1.94 4.31
C LEU A 130 7.29 2.18 5.41
N ALA A 131 7.00 1.76 6.64
CA ALA A 131 7.98 1.83 7.71
C ALA A 131 9.16 0.88 7.47
N ALA A 132 8.94 -0.32 6.92
CA ALA A 132 10.00 -1.22 6.45
C ALA A 132 10.87 -0.57 5.35
N ASP A 133 10.26 0.26 4.50
CA ASP A 133 10.94 1.00 3.44
C ASP A 133 11.62 2.30 3.95
N GLY A 134 11.56 2.57 5.27
CA GLY A 134 12.32 3.63 5.93
C GLY A 134 11.57 4.94 6.15
N PHE A 135 10.25 4.99 5.99
CA PHE A 135 9.40 6.15 6.24
C PHE A 135 8.72 6.07 7.62
N LEU A 136 8.48 7.21 8.26
CA LEU A 136 7.55 7.27 9.39
C LEU A 136 6.12 7.26 8.84
N ALA A 137 5.44 6.12 8.90
CA ALA A 137 4.14 5.95 8.28
C ALA A 137 2.99 6.23 9.27
N ILE A 138 2.02 7.03 8.86
CA ILE A 138 0.87 7.37 9.68
C ILE A 138 -0.41 7.17 8.89
N ALA A 139 -1.27 6.27 9.37
CA ALA A 139 -2.57 5.99 8.77
C ALA A 139 -3.70 6.59 9.62
N PRO A 140 -4.26 7.76 9.23
CA PRO A 140 -5.39 8.35 9.94
C PRO A 140 -6.66 7.54 9.74
N ASP A 141 -7.41 7.33 10.82
CA ASP A 141 -8.78 6.82 10.78
C ASP A 141 -9.74 7.99 10.53
N LEU A 142 -9.98 8.28 9.25
CA LEU A 142 -10.85 9.39 8.85
C LEU A 142 -12.31 9.17 9.22
N LEU A 143 -12.66 7.99 9.74
CA LEU A 143 -13.98 7.67 10.30
C LEU A 143 -14.04 7.80 11.84
N THR A 144 -12.99 8.33 12.47
CA THR A 144 -13.01 8.59 13.93
C THR A 144 -14.25 9.39 14.32
N GLY A 145 -14.98 8.90 15.34
CA GLY A 145 -16.21 9.52 15.82
C GLY A 145 -17.46 9.26 14.96
N LYS A 146 -17.33 8.53 13.84
CA LYS A 146 -18.49 8.12 13.04
C LYS A 146 -19.03 6.75 13.51
N PRO A 147 -20.32 6.47 13.36
CA PRO A 147 -20.93 5.20 13.78
C PRO A 147 -20.64 4.08 12.75
N VAL A 148 -19.45 3.52 12.82
CA VAL A 148 -19.01 2.46 11.86
C VAL A 148 -19.10 1.05 12.45
N GLY A 149 -19.37 0.90 13.74
CA GLY A 149 -19.37 -0.42 14.39
C GLY A 149 -18.00 -1.13 14.35
N GLY A 150 -17.95 -2.30 15.00
CA GLY A 150 -16.74 -3.13 14.98
C GLY A 150 -15.67 -2.68 16.00
N THR A 151 -14.48 -3.26 15.87
CA THR A 151 -13.29 -2.96 16.68
C THR A 151 -12.23 -2.28 15.83
N ALA A 152 -11.14 -1.82 16.45
CA ALA A 152 -9.97 -1.31 15.72
C ALA A 152 -9.43 -2.30 14.66
N ASP A 153 -9.70 -3.60 14.84
CA ASP A 153 -9.26 -4.67 13.94
C ASP A 153 -10.34 -5.19 12.98
N SER A 154 -11.60 -4.76 13.17
CA SER A 154 -12.76 -5.26 12.42
C SER A 154 -13.82 -4.16 12.29
N VAL A 155 -13.61 -3.25 11.35
CA VAL A 155 -14.61 -2.23 10.98
C VAL A 155 -15.69 -2.91 10.13
N ASP A 156 -16.97 -2.62 10.41
CA ASP A 156 -18.06 -3.04 9.53
C ASP A 156 -17.90 -2.35 8.16
N ALA A 157 -17.62 -3.14 7.13
CA ALA A 157 -17.32 -2.62 5.80
C ALA A 157 -18.50 -1.87 5.18
N GLN A 158 -19.74 -2.28 5.43
CA GLN A 158 -20.94 -1.61 4.87
C GLN A 158 -21.18 -0.28 5.57
N ALA A 159 -21.06 -0.26 6.91
CA ALA A 159 -21.16 0.97 7.68
C ALA A 159 -20.03 1.95 7.31
N ALA A 160 -18.79 1.46 7.15
CA ALA A 160 -17.67 2.29 6.70
C ALA A 160 -17.93 2.94 5.34
N VAL A 161 -18.39 2.16 4.35
CA VAL A 161 -18.76 2.68 3.01
C VAL A 161 -19.83 3.76 3.11
N ALA A 162 -20.86 3.57 3.93
CA ALA A 162 -21.91 4.56 4.13
C ALA A 162 -21.37 5.86 4.75
N GLN A 163 -20.49 5.76 5.75
CA GLN A 163 -19.91 6.93 6.42
C GLN A 163 -18.87 7.66 5.58
N VAL A 164 -18.02 6.94 4.82
CA VAL A 164 -17.04 7.56 3.89
C VAL A 164 -17.75 8.46 2.86
N ARG A 165 -18.93 8.03 2.36
CA ARG A 165 -19.73 8.83 1.42
C ARG A 165 -20.30 10.13 2.02
N GLN A 166 -20.38 10.23 3.34
CA GLN A 166 -20.89 11.39 4.06
C GLN A 166 -19.78 12.34 4.53
N LEU A 167 -18.51 11.93 4.46
CA LEU A 167 -17.39 12.77 4.84
C LEU A 167 -17.33 14.02 3.96
N GLN A 168 -17.24 15.16 4.61
CA GLN A 168 -17.07 16.43 3.92
C GLN A 168 -15.60 16.65 3.54
N PRO A 169 -15.29 17.10 2.33
CA PRO A 169 -13.91 17.34 1.90
C PRO A 169 -13.11 18.22 2.87
N ALA A 170 -13.72 19.28 3.40
CA ALA A 170 -13.07 20.18 4.35
C ALA A 170 -12.69 19.47 5.66
N GLU A 171 -13.57 18.60 6.20
CA GLU A 171 -13.29 17.77 7.38
C GLU A 171 -12.10 16.84 7.12
N VAL A 172 -12.11 16.14 5.98
CA VAL A 172 -11.03 15.23 5.59
C VAL A 172 -9.69 15.98 5.50
N GLN A 173 -9.67 17.14 4.84
CA GLN A 173 -8.45 17.91 4.68
C GLN A 173 -7.95 18.48 6.02
N ALA A 174 -8.82 18.94 6.91
CA ALA A 174 -8.43 19.40 8.24
C ALA A 174 -7.80 18.26 9.07
N ARG A 175 -8.37 17.05 9.02
CA ARG A 175 -7.81 15.85 9.68
C ARG A 175 -6.45 15.46 9.11
N LEU A 176 -6.29 15.45 7.79
CA LEU A 176 -5.02 15.12 7.12
C LEU A 176 -3.93 16.15 7.46
N MET A 177 -4.23 17.44 7.44
CA MET A 177 -3.29 18.50 7.80
C MET A 177 -2.83 18.38 9.26
N ALA A 178 -3.76 18.13 10.19
CA ALA A 178 -3.43 17.95 11.60
C ALA A 178 -2.53 16.72 11.82
N VAL A 179 -2.80 15.60 11.14
CA VAL A 179 -1.98 14.39 11.24
C VAL A 179 -0.60 14.59 10.60
N ALA A 180 -0.50 15.34 9.50
CA ALA A 180 0.78 15.70 8.91
C ALA A 180 1.63 16.55 9.86
N GLU A 181 1.03 17.56 10.48
CA GLU A 181 1.69 18.41 11.46
C GLU A 181 2.13 17.60 12.69
N TYR A 182 1.24 16.78 13.24
CA TYR A 182 1.58 15.86 14.33
C TYR A 182 2.77 14.98 13.96
N GLY A 183 2.72 14.32 12.81
CA GLY A 183 3.77 13.43 12.35
C GLY A 183 5.12 14.14 12.21
N MET A 184 5.15 15.30 11.55
CA MET A 184 6.37 16.11 11.41
C MET A 184 6.92 16.64 12.73
N ASN A 185 6.12 16.68 13.81
CA ASN A 185 6.57 17.12 15.12
C ASN A 185 7.06 15.98 16.03
N LEU A 186 6.95 14.72 15.59
CA LEU A 186 7.55 13.58 16.29
C LEU A 186 9.09 13.68 16.30
N PRO A 187 9.76 13.27 17.38
CA PRO A 187 11.23 13.32 17.47
C PRO A 187 11.95 12.55 16.37
N ALA A 188 11.35 11.44 15.89
CA ALA A 188 11.88 10.59 14.84
C ALA A 188 11.61 11.12 13.41
N ALA A 189 10.88 12.24 13.27
CA ALA A 189 10.43 12.75 11.99
C ALA A 189 11.35 13.83 11.41
N GLU A 190 11.48 13.83 10.07
CA GLU A 190 11.87 15.00 9.30
C GLU A 190 10.70 15.98 9.14
N LYS A 191 11.01 17.25 8.86
CA LYS A 191 9.98 18.29 8.65
C LYS A 191 9.44 18.29 7.21
N ARG A 192 9.24 17.09 6.66
CA ARG A 192 8.73 16.86 5.32
C ARG A 192 7.76 15.70 5.34
N TYR A 193 6.71 15.79 4.56
CA TYR A 193 5.76 14.70 4.45
C TYR A 193 5.28 14.46 3.02
N GLY A 194 4.90 13.22 2.78
CA GLY A 194 4.17 12.74 1.61
C GLY A 194 2.84 12.14 2.00
N ILE A 195 2.04 11.82 0.99
CA ILE A 195 0.74 11.17 1.15
C ILE A 195 0.57 10.08 0.10
N VAL A 196 0.11 8.90 0.51
CA VAL A 196 -0.35 7.85 -0.39
C VAL A 196 -1.79 7.51 -0.06
N GLY A 197 -2.58 7.24 -1.07
CA GLY A 197 -3.98 6.85 -0.87
C GLY A 197 -4.46 5.87 -1.92
N PHE A 198 -5.50 5.11 -1.55
CA PHE A 198 -6.00 3.98 -2.32
C PHE A 198 -7.50 4.15 -2.61
N CYS A 199 -7.95 3.93 -3.85
CA CYS A 199 -9.35 4.06 -4.24
C CYS A 199 -9.90 5.45 -3.91
N TRP A 200 -10.84 5.58 -2.98
CA TRP A 200 -11.32 6.85 -2.44
C TRP A 200 -10.16 7.67 -1.84
N GLY A 201 -9.27 7.02 -1.11
CA GLY A 201 -8.06 7.65 -0.58
C GLY A 201 -7.13 8.16 -1.69
N GLY A 202 -7.05 7.47 -2.83
CA GLY A 202 -6.32 7.95 -4.01
C GLY A 202 -6.94 9.22 -4.58
N SER A 203 -8.27 9.32 -4.63
CA SER A 203 -8.98 10.55 -4.98
C SER A 203 -8.75 11.68 -3.96
N THR A 204 -8.66 11.31 -2.68
CA THR A 204 -8.35 12.24 -1.58
C THR A 204 -6.92 12.81 -1.69
N VAL A 205 -5.96 12.03 -2.22
CA VAL A 205 -4.60 12.54 -2.52
C VAL A 205 -4.66 13.73 -3.48
N TYR A 206 -5.43 13.65 -4.56
CA TYR A 206 -5.58 14.77 -5.49
C TYR A 206 -6.18 16.00 -4.84
N GLN A 207 -7.18 15.83 -3.96
CA GLN A 207 -7.75 16.92 -3.19
C GLN A 207 -6.70 17.56 -2.26
N HIS A 208 -5.88 16.74 -1.60
CA HIS A 208 -4.83 17.19 -0.69
C HIS A 208 -3.71 17.95 -1.42
N VAL A 209 -3.28 17.43 -2.57
CA VAL A 209 -2.29 18.07 -3.44
C VAL A 209 -2.72 19.48 -3.87
N ALA A 210 -4.02 19.69 -4.11
CA ALA A 210 -4.56 20.98 -4.52
C ALA A 210 -4.61 22.03 -3.41
N VAL A 211 -4.63 21.60 -2.11
CA VAL A 211 -4.88 22.52 -0.99
C VAL A 211 -3.72 22.62 0.00
N SER A 212 -2.81 21.62 0.05
CA SER A 212 -1.71 21.63 1.01
C SER A 212 -0.47 22.31 0.45
N PRO A 213 0.01 23.42 1.05
CA PRO A 213 1.19 24.12 0.59
C PRO A 213 2.50 23.47 1.03
N THR A 214 2.47 22.57 2.03
CA THR A 214 3.65 21.96 2.67
C THR A 214 3.87 20.52 2.27
N LEU A 215 2.98 19.94 1.46
CA LEU A 215 3.10 18.58 0.93
C LEU A 215 4.28 18.50 -0.05
N GLY A 216 5.17 17.52 0.14
CA GLY A 216 6.30 17.28 -0.77
C GLY A 216 5.95 16.34 -1.93
N ALA A 217 5.20 15.27 -1.67
CA ALA A 217 4.83 14.28 -2.69
C ALA A 217 3.48 13.62 -2.41
N GLY A 218 2.72 13.35 -3.46
CA GLY A 218 1.49 12.56 -3.42
C GLY A 218 1.55 11.35 -4.35
N VAL A 219 1.05 10.20 -3.89
CA VAL A 219 0.91 8.98 -4.69
C VAL A 219 -0.54 8.51 -4.64
N ALA A 220 -1.20 8.47 -5.79
CA ALA A 220 -2.61 8.07 -5.92
C ALA A 220 -2.71 6.70 -6.60
N TYR A 221 -3.12 5.67 -5.85
CA TYR A 221 -3.43 4.37 -6.39
C TYR A 221 -4.90 4.29 -6.80
N TYR A 222 -5.15 3.99 -8.06
CA TYR A 222 -6.51 3.83 -8.64
C TYR A 222 -7.55 4.84 -8.12
N GLY A 223 -7.09 6.07 -7.92
CA GLY A 223 -7.93 7.21 -7.51
C GLY A 223 -8.31 8.07 -8.71
N GLY A 224 -9.60 8.27 -8.92
CA GLY A 224 -10.08 9.23 -9.91
C GLY A 224 -10.14 10.65 -9.35
N VAL A 225 -10.09 11.65 -10.24
CA VAL A 225 -10.26 13.04 -9.86
C VAL A 225 -11.30 13.75 -10.74
N ASN A 226 -12.16 14.52 -10.12
CA ASN A 226 -13.04 15.45 -10.82
C ASN A 226 -12.44 16.85 -10.80
N VAL A 227 -11.80 17.26 -11.90
CA VAL A 227 -11.12 18.56 -12.02
C VAL A 227 -12.08 19.75 -12.00
N GLN A 228 -13.39 19.53 -12.12
CA GLN A 228 -14.40 20.59 -11.90
C GLN A 228 -14.60 20.91 -10.42
N GLN A 229 -14.22 19.98 -9.53
CA GLN A 229 -14.34 20.13 -8.08
C GLN A 229 -12.98 20.30 -7.39
N VAL A 230 -11.88 19.89 -8.04
CA VAL A 230 -10.53 19.92 -7.51
C VAL A 230 -9.61 20.67 -8.47
N ASP A 231 -9.21 21.86 -8.08
CA ASP A 231 -8.33 22.71 -8.89
C ASP A 231 -6.86 22.26 -8.78
N LEU A 232 -6.49 21.27 -9.58
CA LEU A 232 -5.11 20.74 -9.62
C LEU A 232 -4.08 21.72 -10.16
N THR A 233 -4.48 22.83 -10.79
CA THR A 233 -3.55 23.89 -11.24
C THR A 233 -2.86 24.59 -10.06
N LYS A 234 -3.41 24.44 -8.84
CA LYS A 234 -2.83 24.95 -7.59
C LYS A 234 -1.82 24.01 -6.94
N ALA A 235 -1.62 22.81 -7.48
CA ALA A 235 -0.70 21.84 -6.94
C ALA A 235 0.72 22.42 -6.76
N LYS A 236 1.37 22.06 -5.63
CA LYS A 236 2.76 22.42 -5.32
C LYS A 236 3.65 21.21 -5.15
N ALA A 237 3.05 20.06 -4.85
CA ALA A 237 3.74 18.80 -4.59
C ALA A 237 3.95 18.00 -5.89
N ALA A 238 4.98 17.14 -5.88
CA ALA A 238 5.17 16.12 -6.90
C ALA A 238 4.06 15.06 -6.81
N VAL A 239 3.51 14.61 -7.95
CA VAL A 239 2.37 13.67 -8.00
C VAL A 239 2.68 12.44 -8.84
N LEU A 240 2.34 11.25 -8.34
CA LEU A 240 2.42 9.98 -9.05
C LEU A 240 1.04 9.30 -9.07
N GLY A 241 0.51 9.02 -10.26
CA GLY A 241 -0.73 8.26 -10.46
C GLY A 241 -0.47 6.82 -10.90
N LEU A 242 -1.08 5.83 -10.23
CA LEU A 242 -0.87 4.41 -10.48
C LEU A 242 -2.23 3.72 -10.69
N TYR A 243 -2.46 3.21 -11.89
CA TYR A 243 -3.79 2.78 -12.35
C TYR A 243 -3.75 1.35 -12.90
N GLY A 244 -4.86 0.63 -12.77
CA GLY A 244 -5.07 -0.62 -13.48
C GLY A 244 -5.76 -0.38 -14.82
N GLU A 245 -5.37 -1.11 -15.87
CA GLU A 245 -5.98 -0.98 -17.20
C GLU A 245 -7.49 -1.29 -17.17
N ASN A 246 -7.89 -2.30 -16.38
CA ASN A 246 -9.29 -2.73 -16.25
C ASN A 246 -10.09 -1.86 -15.25
N ASP A 247 -9.82 -0.55 -15.21
CA ASP A 247 -10.55 0.43 -14.39
C ASP A 247 -10.98 1.65 -15.24
N ALA A 248 -11.82 1.38 -16.24
CA ALA A 248 -12.23 2.39 -17.23
C ALA A 248 -12.78 3.67 -16.59
N ARG A 249 -13.54 3.55 -15.49
CA ARG A 249 -14.15 4.69 -14.78
C ARG A 249 -13.08 5.64 -14.21
N VAL A 250 -12.04 5.11 -13.61
CA VAL A 250 -10.95 5.92 -13.05
C VAL A 250 -10.05 6.44 -14.17
N ASN A 251 -9.71 5.58 -15.14
CA ASN A 251 -8.81 5.92 -16.24
C ASN A 251 -9.37 7.06 -17.12
N ALA A 252 -10.70 7.18 -17.22
CA ALA A 252 -11.34 8.30 -17.92
C ALA A 252 -11.01 9.68 -17.30
N THR A 253 -10.53 9.73 -16.05
CA THR A 253 -10.15 10.99 -15.39
C THR A 253 -8.69 11.39 -15.61
N ILE A 254 -7.85 10.49 -16.12
CA ILE A 254 -6.40 10.72 -16.30
C ILE A 254 -6.10 11.89 -17.24
N PRO A 255 -6.75 12.04 -18.42
CA PRO A 255 -6.40 13.15 -19.34
C PRO A 255 -6.61 14.52 -18.74
N ALA A 256 -7.67 14.69 -17.94
CA ALA A 256 -7.97 15.98 -17.29
C ALA A 256 -6.97 16.26 -16.16
N ALA A 257 -6.60 15.23 -15.36
CA ALA A 257 -5.57 15.35 -14.34
C ALA A 257 -4.19 15.67 -14.95
N ASP A 258 -3.83 14.99 -16.05
CA ASP A 258 -2.58 15.21 -16.78
C ASP A 258 -2.45 16.66 -17.27
N SER A 259 -3.50 17.17 -17.90
CA SER A 259 -3.54 18.56 -18.36
C SER A 259 -3.37 19.56 -17.22
N ALA A 260 -4.11 19.38 -16.11
CA ALA A 260 -4.09 20.32 -14.99
C ALA A 260 -2.75 20.29 -14.22
N LEU A 261 -2.16 19.12 -14.00
CA LEU A 261 -0.87 18.99 -13.31
C LEU A 261 0.31 19.48 -14.16
N LYS A 262 0.25 19.30 -15.48
CA LYS A 262 1.20 19.92 -16.41
C LYS A 262 1.09 21.45 -16.37
N GLN A 263 -0.11 21.99 -16.33
CA GLN A 263 -0.33 23.42 -16.18
C GLN A 263 0.18 23.96 -14.84
N ALA A 264 0.07 23.19 -13.76
CA ALA A 264 0.63 23.52 -12.45
C ALA A 264 2.18 23.56 -12.46
N GLY A 265 2.82 22.93 -13.44
CA GLY A 265 4.30 22.88 -13.56
C GLY A 265 4.98 22.02 -12.49
N VAL A 266 4.26 21.12 -11.82
CA VAL A 266 4.82 20.22 -10.82
C VAL A 266 5.34 18.92 -11.46
N PRO A 267 6.30 18.22 -10.82
CA PRO A 267 6.68 16.88 -11.24
C PRO A 267 5.44 15.97 -11.23
N TRP A 268 5.09 15.44 -12.40
CA TRP A 268 3.93 14.58 -12.58
C TRP A 268 4.30 13.37 -13.42
N GLN A 269 3.95 12.19 -12.93
CA GLN A 269 4.05 10.93 -13.65
C GLN A 269 2.82 10.07 -13.39
N TYR A 270 2.48 9.21 -14.35
CA TYR A 270 1.50 8.16 -14.13
C TYR A 270 1.88 6.86 -14.85
N ALA A 271 1.29 5.76 -14.43
CA ALA A 271 1.37 4.47 -15.11
C ALA A 271 0.02 3.78 -15.09
N VAL A 272 -0.29 3.08 -16.21
CA VAL A 272 -1.43 2.18 -16.34
C VAL A 272 -0.87 0.77 -16.51
N TYR A 273 -1.22 -0.14 -15.59
CA TYR A 273 -0.69 -1.50 -15.57
C TYR A 273 -1.63 -2.44 -16.31
N GLN A 274 -1.08 -3.10 -17.32
CA GLN A 274 -1.81 -3.98 -18.22
C GLN A 274 -2.53 -5.10 -17.46
N GLY A 275 -3.78 -5.34 -17.79
CA GLY A 275 -4.63 -6.39 -17.22
C GLY A 275 -5.01 -6.22 -15.75
N ALA A 276 -4.40 -5.26 -15.02
CA ALA A 276 -4.71 -5.05 -13.62
C ALA A 276 -6.07 -4.36 -13.44
N GLY A 277 -6.76 -4.69 -12.35
CA GLY A 277 -8.05 -4.12 -12.00
C GLY A 277 -7.96 -2.99 -10.97
N HIS A 278 -9.13 -2.40 -10.65
CA HIS A 278 -9.27 -1.52 -9.50
C HIS A 278 -8.88 -2.25 -8.21
N GLY A 279 -8.08 -1.61 -7.34
CA GLY A 279 -7.65 -2.22 -6.08
C GLY A 279 -6.53 -3.26 -6.22
N PHE A 280 -5.74 -3.23 -7.29
CA PHE A 280 -4.74 -4.25 -7.59
C PHE A 280 -3.72 -4.46 -6.44
N LEU A 281 -3.35 -3.40 -5.70
CA LEU A 281 -2.43 -3.52 -4.57
C LEU A 281 -3.03 -4.31 -3.40
N ARG A 282 -4.35 -4.22 -3.19
CA ARG A 282 -5.08 -4.93 -2.15
C ARG A 282 -5.46 -6.36 -2.56
N GLN A 283 -5.84 -6.55 -3.82
CA GLN A 283 -6.33 -7.81 -4.40
C GLN A 283 -5.28 -8.44 -5.31
N GLN A 284 -4.11 -8.76 -4.74
CA GLN A 284 -2.95 -9.20 -5.52
C GLN A 284 -3.17 -10.53 -6.25
N ASP A 285 -4.04 -11.39 -5.74
CA ASP A 285 -4.46 -12.67 -6.35
C ASP A 285 -5.46 -12.50 -7.51
N GLY A 286 -5.98 -11.28 -7.72
CA GLY A 286 -6.97 -11.00 -8.74
C GLY A 286 -6.42 -10.87 -10.15
N GLN A 287 -7.34 -10.80 -11.13
CA GLN A 287 -7.06 -10.58 -12.55
C GLN A 287 -6.04 -11.58 -13.13
N SER A 288 -6.18 -12.86 -12.77
CA SER A 288 -5.29 -13.94 -13.23
C SER A 288 -3.80 -13.64 -13.03
N GLY A 289 -3.44 -12.96 -11.94
CA GLY A 289 -2.08 -12.59 -11.57
C GLY A 289 -1.62 -11.22 -12.05
N ALA A 290 -2.37 -10.52 -12.90
CA ALA A 290 -1.99 -9.18 -13.38
C ALA A 290 -1.94 -8.15 -12.23
N ASN A 291 -2.78 -8.31 -11.20
CA ASN A 291 -2.73 -7.44 -10.02
C ASN A 291 -1.40 -7.57 -9.25
N LEU A 292 -0.87 -8.78 -9.10
CA LEU A 292 0.43 -9.00 -8.47
C LEU A 292 1.56 -8.39 -9.32
N GLN A 293 1.52 -8.57 -10.63
CA GLN A 293 2.50 -7.97 -11.55
C GLN A 293 2.47 -6.44 -11.48
N ALA A 294 1.27 -5.85 -11.43
CA ALA A 294 1.10 -4.42 -11.22
C ALA A 294 1.68 -3.96 -9.88
N THR A 295 1.43 -4.71 -8.80
CA THR A 295 1.99 -4.43 -7.47
C THR A 295 3.52 -4.44 -7.48
N GLN A 296 4.14 -5.44 -8.12
CA GLN A 296 5.59 -5.58 -8.26
C GLN A 296 6.23 -4.38 -8.97
N GLN A 297 5.52 -3.75 -9.89
CA GLN A 297 5.99 -2.58 -10.62
C GLN A 297 5.66 -1.26 -9.90
N ALA A 298 4.48 -1.17 -9.29
CA ALA A 298 3.97 0.06 -8.68
C ALA A 298 4.65 0.39 -7.36
N TRP A 299 4.88 -0.60 -6.49
CA TRP A 299 5.41 -0.36 -5.16
C TRP A 299 6.84 0.20 -5.16
N PRO A 300 7.81 -0.37 -5.90
CA PRO A 300 9.15 0.22 -6.01
C PRO A 300 9.13 1.66 -6.56
N ARG A 301 8.20 1.97 -7.48
CA ARG A 301 8.02 3.35 -7.98
C ARG A 301 7.51 4.30 -6.90
N THR A 302 6.59 3.83 -6.05
CA THR A 302 6.09 4.60 -4.90
C THR A 302 7.23 4.95 -3.94
N VAL A 303 8.03 3.97 -3.55
CA VAL A 303 9.18 4.15 -2.65
C VAL A 303 10.20 5.09 -3.27
N ALA A 304 10.55 4.89 -4.55
CA ALA A 304 11.48 5.76 -5.28
C ALA A 304 10.96 7.20 -5.39
N TRP A 305 9.64 7.38 -5.65
CA TRP A 305 9.01 8.69 -5.72
C TRP A 305 9.12 9.46 -4.41
N PHE A 306 8.80 8.81 -3.28
CA PHE A 306 8.94 9.44 -1.98
C PHE A 306 10.40 9.77 -1.65
N ARG A 307 11.35 8.87 -1.89
CA ARG A 307 12.78 9.16 -1.70
C ARG A 307 13.25 10.34 -2.53
N GLN A 308 12.86 10.41 -3.80
CA GLN A 308 13.26 11.50 -4.69
C GLN A 308 12.75 12.87 -4.22
N HIS A 309 11.56 12.93 -3.62
CA HIS A 309 10.88 14.19 -3.32
C HIS A 309 10.81 14.53 -1.82
N LEU A 310 11.10 13.59 -0.93
CA LEU A 310 11.05 13.80 0.52
C LEU A 310 12.41 13.71 1.21
N ASP A 311 13.37 12.94 0.69
CA ASP A 311 14.70 12.86 1.32
C ASP A 311 15.37 14.24 1.31
N ALA A 312 16.06 14.57 2.40
CA ALA A 312 16.84 15.79 2.50
C ALA A 312 17.94 15.80 1.41
N ARG A 313 17.98 16.83 0.61
CA ARG A 313 19.06 17.06 -0.36
C ARG A 313 20.26 17.65 0.34
#